data_cc0937e90506626e13af4abe8e67dcfd
#
_entry.id   cc0937e90506626e13af4abe8e67dcfd
#
_cell.length_a   1.000
_cell.length_b   1.000
_cell.length_c   1.000
_cell.angle_alpha   90.00
_cell.angle_beta   90.00
_cell.angle_gamma   90.00
#
_symmetry.space_group_name_H-M   'P 1'
#
loop_
_entity.id
_entity.type
_entity.pdbx_description
1 polymer ?
#
loop_
_entity_poly.entity_id
_entity_poly.type
_entity_poly.pdbx_seq_one_letter_code
_entity_poly.pdbx_strand_id
1 'polypeptide(L)'
;LERNFRTLKGGNMTNSDIFKKDGYDSLDKQVGGKHYKRMKLQPAEFINENKLLFAEGNAIKYICRHSFKGKKEDIKKAIHYLEMILERDYNV
;
A
#
# COMPACT_ATOMS: atom_id res chain seq x y z
N LEU A 1 17.34 0.29 -8.96
CA LEU A 1 17.49 1.33 -8.02
C LEU A 1 17.99 0.90 -6.69
N GLU A 2 18.10 1.87 -5.87
CA GLU A 2 18.60 1.64 -4.54
C GLU A 2 17.79 0.71 -3.70
N ARG A 3 16.59 0.48 -4.09
CA ARG A 3 15.79 -0.43 -3.33
C ARG A 3 16.30 -1.81 -3.32
N ASN A 4 17.11 -2.13 -4.28
CA ASN A 4 17.68 -3.46 -4.34
C ASN A 4 18.67 -3.71 -3.23
N PHE A 5 19.12 -2.67 -2.57
CA PHE A 5 20.08 -2.90 -1.49
C PHE A 5 19.46 -3.75 -0.39
N ARG A 6 18.20 -3.74 -0.27
CA ARG A 6 17.51 -4.57 0.69
C ARG A 6 17.73 -6.04 0.42
N THR A 7 17.58 -6.38 -0.83
CA THR A 7 17.79 -7.74 -1.27
C THR A 7 19.24 -8.12 -1.13
N LEU A 8 20.09 -7.20 -1.49
CA LEU A 8 21.51 -7.50 -1.48
C LEU A 8 22.07 -7.75 -0.11
N LYS A 9 21.56 -7.05 0.89
CA LYS A 9 22.15 -7.15 2.19
C LYS A 9 21.63 -8.30 3.02
N GLY A 10 20.59 -8.92 2.61
CA GLY A 10 20.07 -9.92 3.48
C GLY A 10 19.49 -11.10 2.80
N GLY A 11 20.32 -11.86 2.16
CA GLY A 11 19.79 -13.03 1.49
C GLY A 11 19.01 -13.95 2.37
N ASN A 12 19.25 -13.92 3.67
CA ASN A 12 18.57 -14.83 4.59
C ASN A 12 17.38 -14.22 5.29
N MET A 13 17.10 -12.96 5.06
CA MET A 13 15.98 -12.33 5.74
C MET A 13 14.67 -12.66 5.07
N THR A 14 13.66 -12.92 5.89
CA THR A 14 12.31 -13.09 5.38
C THR A 14 11.73 -11.73 5.12
N ASN A 15 10.64 -11.68 4.37
CA ASN A 15 9.94 -10.42 4.15
C ASN A 15 9.49 -9.81 5.46
N SER A 16 9.03 -10.64 6.36
CA SER A 16 8.56 -10.16 7.65
C SER A 16 9.67 -9.49 8.43
N ASP A 17 10.85 -10.10 8.44
CA ASP A 17 11.97 -9.52 9.15
C ASP A 17 12.42 -8.20 8.54
N ILE A 18 12.46 -8.15 7.23
CA ILE A 18 12.90 -6.95 6.52
C ILE A 18 12.01 -5.76 6.87
N PHE A 19 10.71 -5.94 6.78
CA PHE A 19 9.79 -4.83 6.99
C PHE A 19 9.73 -4.39 8.43
N LYS A 20 9.78 -5.34 9.36
CA LYS A 20 9.74 -4.99 10.76
C LYS A 20 10.98 -4.21 11.18
N LYS A 21 12.13 -4.59 10.67
CA LYS A 21 13.36 -3.90 11.01
C LYS A 21 13.44 -2.52 10.42
N ASP A 22 12.69 -2.27 9.38
CA ASP A 22 12.67 -0.97 8.73
C ASP A 22 11.56 -0.06 9.24
N GLY A 23 11.00 -0.38 10.39
CA GLY A 23 9.98 0.46 10.97
C GLY A 23 8.56 0.12 10.58
N TYR A 24 8.36 -1.07 10.10
CA TYR A 24 7.03 -1.50 9.69
C TYR A 24 6.29 -2.29 10.75
N ASP A 25 6.73 -2.18 12.01
CA ASP A 25 6.04 -2.85 13.10
C ASP A 25 4.60 -2.41 13.20
N SER A 26 4.31 -1.18 12.85
CA SER A 26 2.96 -0.68 12.91
C SER A 26 2.00 -1.42 12.00
N LEU A 27 2.51 -2.14 11.02
CA LEU A 27 1.64 -2.94 10.17
C LEU A 27 0.95 -4.07 10.93
N ASP A 28 1.52 -4.48 12.05
CA ASP A 28 0.91 -5.51 12.88
C ASP A 28 -0.18 -4.94 13.79
N LYS A 29 -0.25 -3.65 13.93
CA LYS A 29 -1.20 -3.00 14.81
C LYS A 29 -2.26 -2.30 13.99
N GLN A 30 -3.10 -3.03 13.36
CA GLN A 30 -4.14 -2.40 12.55
C GLN A 30 -5.26 -1.89 13.42
N VAL A 31 -5.43 -0.59 13.41
CA VAL A 31 -6.52 0.04 14.10
C VAL A 31 -7.77 -0.11 13.26
N GLY A 32 -8.79 -0.69 13.85
CA GLY A 32 -10.07 -0.82 13.17
C GLY A 32 -10.24 -2.08 12.34
N GLY A 33 -9.26 -2.99 12.38
CA GLY A 33 -9.44 -4.25 11.67
C GLY A 33 -8.14 -4.98 11.44
N LYS A 34 -8.28 -6.24 11.04
CA LYS A 34 -7.14 -7.10 10.82
C LYS A 34 -7.06 -7.59 9.38
N HIS A 35 -7.85 -6.99 8.50
CA HIS A 35 -7.98 -7.50 7.15
C HIS A 35 -6.69 -7.41 6.35
N TYR A 36 -5.97 -6.31 6.51
CA TYR A 36 -4.73 -6.13 5.76
C TYR A 36 -3.63 -7.09 6.21
N LYS A 37 -3.71 -7.58 7.42
CA LYS A 37 -2.70 -8.51 7.92
C LYS A 37 -2.71 -9.84 7.19
N ARG A 38 -3.81 -10.16 6.54
CA ARG A 38 -3.93 -11.41 5.79
C ARG A 38 -3.30 -11.31 4.42
N MET A 39 -3.01 -10.12 3.96
CA MET A 39 -2.43 -9.93 2.64
C MET A 39 -0.96 -10.27 2.68
N LYS A 40 -0.49 -10.89 1.62
CA LYS A 40 0.93 -11.22 1.52
C LYS A 40 1.78 -9.99 1.57
N LEU A 41 1.31 -8.92 0.96
CA LEU A 41 1.97 -7.63 0.98
C LEU A 41 0.89 -6.61 1.25
N GLN A 42 1.00 -5.94 2.37
CA GLN A 42 -0.01 -4.95 2.73
C GLN A 42 0.10 -3.71 1.85
N PRO A 43 -1.03 -3.08 1.56
CA PRO A 43 -0.99 -1.87 0.72
C PRO A 43 -0.04 -0.81 1.25
N ALA A 44 0.00 -0.62 2.57
CA ALA A 44 0.88 0.38 3.14
C ALA A 44 2.34 0.11 2.83
N GLU A 45 2.75 -1.16 2.88
CA GLU A 45 4.13 -1.52 2.54
C GLU A 45 4.43 -1.18 1.09
N PHE A 46 3.56 -1.61 0.21
CA PHE A 46 3.75 -1.40 -1.22
C PHE A 46 3.82 0.09 -1.55
N ILE A 47 2.89 0.85 -1.01
CA ILE A 47 2.79 2.28 -1.28
C ILE A 47 4.03 3.02 -0.78
N ASN A 48 4.44 2.71 0.44
CA ASN A 48 5.59 3.39 1.04
C ASN A 48 6.89 2.99 0.38
N GLU A 49 7.06 1.71 0.09
CA GLU A 49 8.29 1.25 -0.52
C GLU A 49 8.50 1.81 -1.91
N ASN A 50 7.41 2.00 -2.63
CA ASN A 50 7.50 2.56 -3.97
C ASN A 50 7.37 4.07 -3.99
N LYS A 51 7.22 4.68 -2.83
CA LYS A 51 7.14 6.14 -2.69
C LYS A 51 6.07 6.73 -3.58
N LEU A 52 4.91 6.11 -3.56
CA LEU A 52 3.80 6.58 -4.38
C LEU A 52 3.18 7.83 -3.77
N LEU A 53 2.60 8.64 -4.64
CA LEU A 53 1.95 9.85 -4.20
C LEU A 53 0.61 9.55 -3.55
N PHE A 54 0.02 10.58 -2.97
CA PHE A 54 -1.20 10.44 -2.19
C PHE A 54 -2.35 9.79 -2.96
N ALA A 55 -2.62 10.31 -4.15
CA ALA A 55 -3.76 9.80 -4.92
C ALA A 55 -3.55 8.36 -5.35
N GLU A 56 -2.35 8.04 -5.82
CA GLU A 56 -2.04 6.66 -6.20
C GLU A 56 -2.17 5.72 -5.02
N GLY A 57 -1.63 6.14 -3.87
CA GLY A 57 -1.70 5.31 -2.68
C GLY A 57 -3.12 5.07 -2.22
N ASN A 58 -3.93 6.11 -2.24
CA ASN A 58 -5.31 5.95 -1.81
C ASN A 58 -6.12 5.11 -2.79
N ALA A 59 -5.90 5.27 -4.08
CA ALA A 59 -6.57 4.43 -5.06
C ALA A 59 -6.27 2.95 -4.78
N ILE A 60 -5.00 2.64 -4.57
CA ILE A 60 -4.59 1.27 -4.28
C ILE A 60 -5.24 0.77 -3.00
N LYS A 61 -5.24 1.58 -1.96
CA LYS A 61 -5.82 1.20 -0.68
C LYS A 61 -7.30 0.83 -0.82
N TYR A 62 -8.06 1.65 -1.51
CA TYR A 62 -9.49 1.40 -1.65
C TYR A 62 -9.77 0.21 -2.54
N ILE A 63 -8.96 0.01 -3.58
CA ILE A 63 -9.08 -1.17 -4.42
C ILE A 63 -8.86 -2.43 -3.58
N CYS A 64 -7.88 -2.41 -2.71
CA CYS A 64 -7.55 -3.58 -1.92
C CYS A 64 -8.61 -3.90 -0.87
N ARG A 65 -9.35 -2.91 -0.39
CA ARG A 65 -10.23 -3.15 0.74
C ARG A 65 -11.71 -3.24 0.41
N HIS A 66 -12.11 -2.91 -0.82
CA HIS A 66 -13.53 -2.75 -1.13
C HIS A 66 -14.35 -4.01 -0.86
N SER A 67 -13.79 -5.18 -1.09
CA SER A 67 -14.57 -6.40 -0.96
C SER A 67 -14.91 -6.75 0.48
N PHE A 68 -14.14 -6.27 1.44
CA PHE A 68 -14.40 -6.63 2.83
C PHE A 68 -14.77 -5.44 3.71
N LYS A 69 -14.78 -4.24 3.18
CA LYS A 69 -15.13 -3.11 4.02
C LYS A 69 -16.11 -2.15 3.34
N GLY A 70 -15.63 -1.30 2.47
CA GLY A 70 -16.47 -0.20 1.95
C GLY A 70 -17.30 -0.51 0.75
N LYS A 71 -17.13 -1.69 0.15
CA LYS A 71 -17.92 -2.12 -0.99
C LYS A 71 -17.94 -1.06 -2.09
N LYS A 72 -19.14 -0.76 -2.57
CA LYS A 72 -19.32 0.18 -3.68
C LYS A 72 -18.71 1.55 -3.37
N GLU A 73 -18.81 2.00 -2.15
CA GLU A 73 -18.26 3.31 -1.79
C GLU A 73 -16.75 3.35 -1.93
N ASP A 74 -16.09 2.25 -1.60
CA ASP A 74 -14.63 2.21 -1.76
C ASP A 74 -14.24 2.27 -3.23
N ILE A 75 -15.00 1.62 -4.09
CA ILE A 75 -14.73 1.69 -5.52
C ILE A 75 -14.93 3.12 -6.03
N LYS A 76 -15.98 3.79 -5.56
CA LYS A 76 -16.20 5.18 -5.95
C LYS A 76 -15.05 6.07 -5.49
N LYS A 77 -14.54 5.82 -4.30
CA LYS A 77 -13.39 6.57 -3.80
C LYS A 77 -12.16 6.32 -4.65
N ALA A 78 -11.94 5.08 -5.03
CA ALA A 78 -10.80 4.76 -5.89
C ALA A 78 -10.91 5.50 -7.22
N ILE A 79 -12.12 5.52 -7.79
CA ILE A 79 -12.34 6.23 -9.04
C ILE A 79 -12.04 7.72 -8.88
N HIS A 80 -12.46 8.30 -7.77
CA HIS A 80 -12.21 9.70 -7.49
C HIS A 80 -10.70 9.99 -7.46
N TYR A 81 -9.93 9.15 -6.80
CA TYR A 81 -8.49 9.35 -6.74
C TYR A 81 -7.83 9.14 -8.11
N LEU A 82 -8.36 8.23 -8.90
CA LEU A 82 -7.84 8.05 -10.26
C LEU A 82 -8.14 9.27 -11.12
N GLU A 83 -9.30 9.88 -10.95
CA GLU A 83 -9.61 11.13 -11.64
C GLU A 83 -8.64 12.24 -11.26
N MET A 84 -8.26 12.30 -9.99
CA MET A 84 -7.27 13.28 -9.55
C MET A 84 -5.94 13.10 -10.26
N ILE A 85 -5.55 11.84 -10.49
CA ILE A 85 -4.32 11.56 -11.20
C ILE A 85 -4.43 12.01 -12.66
N LEU A 86 -5.56 11.72 -13.28
CA LEU A 86 -5.76 12.15 -14.66
C LEU A 86 -5.63 13.66 -14.80
N GLU A 87 -6.27 14.38 -13.88
CA GLU A 87 -6.22 15.83 -13.92
C GLU A 87 -4.83 16.36 -13.67
N ARG A 88 -4.15 15.79 -12.69
CA ARG A 88 -2.82 16.27 -12.32
C ARG A 88 -1.78 16.01 -13.41
N ASP A 89 -1.81 14.83 -14.00
CA ASP A 89 -0.73 14.40 -14.87
C ASP A 89 -1.05 14.45 -16.36
N TYR A 90 -2.31 14.38 -16.71
CA TYR A 90 -2.68 14.22 -18.13
C TYR A 90 -3.67 15.25 -18.62
N ASN A 91 -4.14 16.12 -17.76
CA ASN A 91 -5.03 17.22 -18.15
C ASN A 91 -6.31 16.75 -18.85
N VAL A 92 -6.95 15.74 -18.33
CA VAL A 92 -8.22 15.28 -18.89
C VAL A 92 -9.40 15.55 -17.99
#